data_15edf60a6fe469f4c19d2cda3fc6bb80
#
_entry.id   15edf60a6fe469f4c19d2cda3fc6bb80
#
_cell.length_a   1.000
_cell.length_b   1.000
_cell.length_c   1.000
_cell.angle_alpha   90.00
_cell.angle_beta   90.00
_cell.angle_gamma   90.00
#
_symmetry.space_group_name_H-M   'P 1'
#
loop_
_entity.id
_entity.type
_entity.pdbx_description
1 polymer ?
#
loop_
_entity_poly.entity_id
_entity_poly.type
_entity_poly.pdbx_seq_one_letter_code
_entity_poly.pdbx_strand_id
1 'polypeptide(L)'
;MLACNSQKDVVTSATEKQVQPLAKKVVVERDYDKKTDAYQIRSAEVVQQQLHIEVSYSGGCEGHVFELFTDGLLMKSLPPKQNFFLKHYANKDACEELFTETLVFDLTGTASQGNSLIVLLKQYDGELLMDF
;
A
#
# COMPACT_ATOMS: atom_id res chain seq x y z
N MET A 1 29.39 32.16 -14.67
CA MET A 1 29.12 31.84 -14.37
C MET A 1 28.57 31.28 -14.08
N LEU A 2 28.48 31.33 -14.01
CA LEU A 2 27.99 30.83 -13.61
C LEU A 2 27.18 30.22 -13.37
N ALA A 3 27.20 30.31 -13.30
CA ALA A 3 26.50 29.76 -12.97
C ALA A 3 25.72 29.15 -12.88
N CYS A 4 25.69 29.18 -12.91
CA CYS A 4 24.97 28.63 -12.81
C CYS A 4 24.47 27.82 -12.70
N ASN A 5 24.76 28.03 -12.77
CA ASN A 5 24.30 27.25 -12.65
C ASN A 5 23.84 26.45 -12.27
N SER A 6 24.06 26.53 -12.15
CA SER A 6 23.69 25.79 -11.65
C SER A 6 22.87 25.34 -11.34
N GLN A 7 22.69 25.58 -11.33
CA GLN A 7 21.94 25.29 -10.80
C GLN A 7 21.12 24.68 -11.00
N LYS A 8 21.20 24.80 -11.36
CA LYS A 8 20.32 24.27 -11.39
C LYS A 8 20.00 23.39 -11.21
N ASP A 9 20.36 23.49 -11.15
CA ASP A 9 19.93 22.63 -10.76
C ASP A 9 19.44 22.03 -10.32
N VAL A 10 19.53 22.20 -10.22
CA VAL A 10 19.08 21.70 -9.43
C VAL A 10 18.12 21.29 -9.44
N VAL A 11 17.91 21.50 -9.66
CA VAL A 11 17.05 21.18 -9.39
C VAL A 11 16.56 20.34 -9.46
N THR A 12 16.69 20.28 -9.67
CA THR A 12 16.18 19.53 -9.57
C THR A 12 15.92 18.72 -9.17
N SER A 13 15.96 18.72 -8.96
CA SER A 13 15.69 17.98 -8.39
C SER A 13 15.09 17.51 -7.97
N ALA A 14 14.83 17.67 -7.82
CA ALA A 14 14.25 17.35 -7.21
C ALA A 14 13.40 16.80 -7.26
N THR A 15 13.27 16.82 -7.37
CA THR A 15 12.56 16.46 -7.25
C THR A 15 12.03 15.60 -7.23
N GLU A 16 11.93 15.44 -7.24
CA GLU A 16 11.43 14.80 -7.10
C GLU A 16 11.20 13.93 -6.77
N LYS A 17 11.20 13.83 -6.95
CA LYS A 17 11.00 12.99 -6.50
C LYS A 17 10.55 12.48 -5.56
N GLN A 18 11.06 12.60 -5.35
CA GLN A 18 10.65 12.28 -4.17
C GLN A 18 9.30 11.99 -3.94
N VAL A 19 8.68 12.10 -4.62
CA VAL A 19 7.31 12.06 -4.44
C VAL A 19 6.75 10.70 -4.24
N GLN A 20 7.51 9.68 -4.55
CA GLN A 20 7.00 8.34 -4.34
C GLN A 20 7.17 7.94 -2.90
N PRO A 21 6.10 7.49 -2.22
CA PRO A 21 6.25 7.00 -0.85
C PRO A 21 7.12 5.74 -0.84
N LEU A 22 7.87 5.57 0.21
CA LEU A 22 8.61 4.34 0.40
C LEU A 22 7.63 3.19 0.59
N ALA A 23 7.91 2.06 -0.04
CA ALA A 23 7.08 0.89 0.11
C ALA A 23 7.21 0.34 1.53
N LYS A 24 6.08 0.11 2.15
CA LYS A 24 6.05 -0.48 3.49
C LYS A 24 6.01 -1.99 3.36
N LYS A 25 6.56 -2.66 4.36
CA LYS A 25 6.52 -4.10 4.37
C LYS A 25 5.18 -4.61 4.84
N VAL A 26 4.82 -5.80 4.36
CA VAL A 26 3.60 -6.47 4.80
C VAL A 26 3.90 -7.15 6.14
N VAL A 27 2.94 -7.07 7.05
CA VAL A 27 3.02 -7.75 8.33
C VAL A 27 2.44 -9.15 8.16
N VAL A 28 3.23 -10.17 8.44
CA VAL A 28 2.78 -11.56 8.35
C VAL A 28 2.46 -12.05 9.75
N GLU A 29 1.18 -12.31 10.01
CA GLU A 29 0.74 -12.66 11.35
C GLU A 29 -0.52 -13.51 11.26
N ARG A 30 -0.48 -14.72 11.81
CA ARG A 30 -1.55 -15.70 11.63
C ARG A 30 -2.90 -15.21 12.15
N ASP A 31 -2.89 -14.60 13.30
CA ASP A 31 -4.13 -14.19 13.98
C ASP A 31 -4.17 -12.68 14.15
N TYR A 32 -3.97 -11.95 13.07
CA TYR A 32 -3.99 -10.50 13.17
C TYR A 32 -5.39 -9.99 13.50
N ASP A 33 -5.41 -8.85 14.20
CA ASP A 33 -6.65 -8.19 14.58
C ASP A 33 -7.27 -7.55 13.35
N LYS A 34 -8.54 -7.86 13.09
CA LYS A 34 -9.23 -7.36 11.89
C LYS A 34 -10.05 -6.11 12.17
N LYS A 35 -9.81 -5.47 13.29
CA LYS A 35 -10.43 -4.18 13.57
C LYS A 35 -9.69 -3.11 12.78
N THR A 36 -10.43 -2.19 12.23
CA THR A 36 -9.85 -1.10 11.45
C THR A 36 -10.77 0.11 11.53
N ASP A 37 -10.16 1.30 11.49
CA ASP A 37 -10.95 2.50 11.34
C ASP A 37 -11.43 2.64 9.90
N ALA A 38 -12.40 3.49 9.67
CA ALA A 38 -13.09 3.58 8.39
C ALA A 38 -12.19 4.15 7.29
N TYR A 39 -12.32 3.59 6.11
CA TYR A 39 -11.68 4.10 4.90
C TYR A 39 -12.36 3.47 3.70
N GLN A 40 -12.07 4.01 2.53
CA GLN A 40 -12.53 3.44 1.28
C GLN A 40 -11.35 3.19 0.38
N ILE A 41 -11.33 2.03 -0.26
CA ILE A 41 -10.35 1.74 -1.29
C ILE A 41 -10.92 2.22 -2.60
N ARG A 42 -10.24 3.20 -3.21
CA ARG A 42 -10.64 3.76 -4.48
C ARG A 42 -10.13 2.93 -5.65
N SER A 43 -8.93 2.42 -5.53
CA SER A 43 -8.34 1.57 -6.54
C SER A 43 -7.20 0.78 -5.94
N ALA A 44 -6.83 -0.30 -6.59
CA ALA A 44 -5.69 -1.09 -6.18
C ALA A 44 -5.11 -1.77 -7.41
N GLU A 45 -3.78 -1.85 -7.46
CA GLU A 45 -3.10 -2.54 -8.55
C GLU A 45 -1.77 -3.07 -8.06
N VAL A 46 -1.29 -4.10 -8.73
CA VAL A 46 0.03 -4.64 -8.48
C VAL A 46 0.93 -4.17 -9.59
N VAL A 47 2.03 -3.51 -9.21
CA VAL A 47 3.05 -3.05 -10.15
C VAL A 47 4.34 -3.74 -9.76
N GLN A 48 4.78 -4.65 -10.62
CA GLN A 48 5.91 -5.50 -10.29
C GLN A 48 5.56 -6.31 -9.04
N GLN A 49 6.26 -6.15 -7.94
CA GLN A 49 5.94 -6.87 -6.72
C GLN A 49 5.54 -5.89 -5.62
N GLN A 50 4.91 -4.81 -6.00
CA GLN A 50 4.38 -3.82 -5.07
C GLN A 50 2.89 -3.69 -5.24
N LEU A 51 2.18 -3.54 -4.13
CA LEU A 51 0.75 -3.29 -4.14
C LEU A 51 0.52 -1.81 -3.91
N HIS A 52 -0.11 -1.17 -4.87
CA HIS A 52 -0.45 0.24 -4.81
C HIS A 52 -1.94 0.36 -4.54
N ILE A 53 -2.30 1.02 -3.45
CA ILE A 53 -3.69 1.16 -3.04
C ILE A 53 -4.01 2.63 -2.89
N GLU A 54 -5.00 3.10 -3.62
CA GLU A 54 -5.50 4.46 -3.43
C GLU A 54 -6.66 4.40 -2.44
N VAL A 55 -6.54 5.13 -1.34
CA VAL A 55 -7.55 5.13 -0.29
C VAL A 55 -8.04 6.53 -0.03
N SER A 56 -9.26 6.64 0.48
CA SER A 56 -9.78 7.89 0.99
C SER A 56 -10.33 7.66 2.39
N TYR A 57 -10.18 8.68 3.23
CA TYR A 57 -10.61 8.61 4.62
C TYR A 57 -10.80 10.02 5.17
N SER A 58 -11.52 10.11 6.28
CA SER A 58 -11.76 11.38 6.94
C SER A 58 -10.74 11.62 8.05
N GLY A 59 -10.35 12.87 8.24
CA GLY A 59 -9.40 13.21 9.29
C GLY A 59 -9.07 14.67 9.24
N GLY A 60 -7.81 14.99 9.54
CA GLY A 60 -7.30 16.36 9.48
C GLY A 60 -6.72 16.86 10.78
N CYS A 61 -6.88 16.12 11.86
CA CYS A 61 -6.44 16.57 13.18
C CYS A 61 -5.37 15.65 13.78
N GLU A 62 -5.32 14.41 13.38
CA GLU A 62 -4.36 13.44 13.92
C GLU A 62 -3.64 12.74 12.78
N GLY A 63 -2.50 12.15 13.11
CA GLY A 63 -1.79 11.34 12.13
C GLY A 63 -2.46 10.01 11.90
N HIS A 64 -2.49 9.57 10.66
CA HIS A 64 -3.10 8.31 10.27
C HIS A 64 -2.03 7.35 9.80
N VAL A 65 -2.21 6.07 10.12
CA VAL A 65 -1.26 5.02 9.74
C VAL A 65 -2.05 3.89 9.11
N PHE A 66 -1.47 3.31 8.07
CA PHE A 66 -2.03 2.12 7.42
C PHE A 66 -1.00 1.00 7.47
N GLU A 67 -1.48 -0.22 7.72
CA GLU A 67 -0.64 -1.41 7.69
C GLU A 67 -1.35 -2.48 6.89
N LEU A 68 -0.59 -3.24 6.11
CA LEU A 68 -1.12 -4.36 5.35
C LEU A 68 -0.72 -5.66 6.03
N PHE A 69 -1.71 -6.48 6.32
CA PHE A 69 -1.53 -7.76 7.01
C PHE A 69 -1.85 -8.91 6.09
N THR A 70 -1.19 -10.03 6.31
CA THR A 70 -1.56 -11.30 5.71
C THR A 70 -1.29 -12.40 6.73
N ASP A 71 -2.09 -13.47 6.65
CA ASP A 71 -1.84 -14.64 7.50
C ASP A 71 -0.75 -15.54 6.94
N GLY A 72 -0.26 -15.26 5.74
CA GLY A 72 0.81 -16.03 5.14
C GLY A 72 0.36 -17.34 4.53
N LEU A 73 -0.93 -17.61 4.49
CA LEU A 73 -1.45 -18.88 3.98
C LEU A 73 -1.83 -18.74 2.52
N LEU A 74 -1.47 -19.76 1.75
CA LEU A 74 -1.84 -19.82 0.34
C LEU A 74 -3.04 -20.73 0.16
N MET A 75 -4.02 -20.25 -0.57
CA MET A 75 -5.15 -21.08 -0.97
C MET A 75 -4.77 -21.84 -2.23
N LYS A 76 -5.14 -23.11 -2.25
CA LYS A 76 -4.80 -23.98 -3.37
C LYS A 76 -5.64 -23.61 -4.58
N SER A 77 -4.94 -23.13 -5.60
CA SER A 77 -5.55 -22.79 -6.88
C SER A 77 -4.39 -22.56 -7.85
N LEU A 78 -4.73 -22.31 -9.11
CA LEU A 78 -3.72 -22.03 -10.13
C LEU A 78 -4.10 -20.75 -10.85
N PRO A 79 -3.41 -19.64 -10.54
CA PRO A 79 -2.33 -19.48 -9.54
C PRO A 79 -2.87 -19.55 -8.12
N PRO A 80 -2.00 -19.73 -7.13
CA PRO A 80 -2.45 -19.70 -5.73
C PRO A 80 -2.93 -18.31 -5.35
N LYS A 81 -3.75 -18.27 -4.31
CA LYS A 81 -4.34 -17.02 -3.81
C LYS A 81 -3.91 -16.79 -2.38
N GLN A 82 -3.77 -15.53 -2.01
CA GLN A 82 -3.43 -15.16 -0.64
C GLN A 82 -4.25 -13.96 -0.22
N ASN A 83 -4.75 -14.00 1.02
CA ASN A 83 -5.57 -12.93 1.57
C ASN A 83 -4.71 -11.87 2.23
N PHE A 84 -5.08 -10.62 1.99
CA PHE A 84 -4.45 -9.45 2.60
C PHE A 84 -5.52 -8.56 3.20
N PHE A 85 -5.17 -7.88 4.27
CA PHE A 85 -6.08 -6.99 4.99
C PHE A 85 -5.39 -5.67 5.26
N LEU A 86 -6.01 -4.57 4.82
CA LEU A 86 -5.49 -3.24 5.06
C LEU A 86 -6.14 -2.66 6.30
N LYS A 87 -5.30 -2.31 7.28
CA LYS A 87 -5.77 -1.79 8.55
C LYS A 87 -5.43 -0.31 8.66
N HIS A 88 -6.40 0.46 9.08
CA HIS A 88 -6.28 1.91 9.22
C HIS A 88 -6.34 2.28 10.70
N TYR A 89 -5.37 3.08 11.13
CA TYR A 89 -5.29 3.62 12.47
C TYR A 89 -5.52 5.12 12.38
N ALA A 90 -6.71 5.57 12.72
CA ALA A 90 -7.07 6.98 12.62
C ALA A 90 -6.69 7.78 13.86
N ASN A 91 -6.28 7.08 14.92
CA ASN A 91 -5.86 7.71 16.18
C ASN A 91 -6.94 8.61 16.77
N LYS A 92 -8.20 8.15 16.67
CA LYS A 92 -9.36 8.85 17.22
C LYS A 92 -9.53 10.24 16.63
N ASP A 93 -9.17 10.41 15.37
CA ASP A 93 -9.30 11.68 14.67
C ASP A 93 -10.79 11.95 14.42
N ALA A 94 -11.31 12.99 15.04
CA ALA A 94 -12.73 13.34 14.92
C ALA A 94 -12.99 14.38 13.83
N CYS A 95 -11.95 14.86 13.17
CA CYS A 95 -12.12 15.83 12.10
C CYS A 95 -12.67 15.15 10.85
N GLU A 96 -13.26 15.94 9.95
CA GLU A 96 -14.00 15.37 8.84
C GLU A 96 -13.50 15.84 7.48
N GLU A 97 -12.28 16.31 7.42
CA GLU A 97 -11.70 16.66 6.14
C GLU A 97 -11.40 15.38 5.36
N LEU A 98 -11.72 15.37 4.07
CA LEU A 98 -11.53 14.18 3.25
C LEU A 98 -10.12 14.16 2.66
N PHE A 99 -9.42 13.06 2.85
CA PHE A 99 -8.09 12.85 2.29
C PHE A 99 -8.11 11.68 1.33
N THR A 100 -7.26 11.76 0.32
CA THR A 100 -7.02 10.66 -0.61
C THR A 100 -5.52 10.53 -0.74
N GLU A 101 -5.01 9.30 -0.59
CA GLU A 101 -3.58 9.08 -0.75
C GLU A 101 -3.33 7.70 -1.33
N THR A 102 -2.14 7.52 -1.89
CA THR A 102 -1.71 6.24 -2.43
C THR A 102 -0.75 5.59 -1.47
N LEU A 103 -1.06 4.35 -1.10
CA LEU A 103 -0.21 3.54 -0.24
C LEU A 103 0.53 2.54 -1.09
N VAL A 104 1.79 2.29 -0.76
CA VAL A 104 2.61 1.33 -1.50
C VAL A 104 3.15 0.31 -0.52
N PHE A 105 2.89 -0.97 -0.80
CA PHE A 105 3.37 -2.07 0.03
C PHE A 105 4.23 -3.00 -0.79
N ASP A 106 5.32 -3.45 -0.18
CA ASP A 106 6.25 -4.38 -0.80
C ASP A 106 5.77 -5.80 -0.53
N LEU A 107 5.42 -6.52 -1.57
CA LEU A 107 4.91 -7.89 -1.45
C LEU A 107 5.99 -8.95 -1.62
N THR A 108 7.24 -8.55 -1.81
CA THR A 108 8.32 -9.54 -1.95
C THR A 108 8.43 -10.33 -0.65
N GLY A 109 8.60 -11.62 -0.78
CA GLY A 109 8.74 -12.48 0.38
C GLY A 109 7.45 -12.92 1.04
N THR A 110 6.29 -12.45 0.57
CA THR A 110 5.02 -12.86 1.16
C THR A 110 4.50 -14.17 0.59
N ALA A 111 4.94 -14.52 -0.60
CA ALA A 111 4.56 -15.78 -1.24
C ALA A 111 5.78 -16.30 -1.94
N SER A 112 5.92 -17.61 -1.97
CA SER A 112 7.14 -18.18 -2.48
C SER A 112 6.90 -19.33 -3.42
N GLN A 113 5.67 -19.62 -3.76
CA GLN A 113 5.37 -20.80 -4.56
C GLN A 113 4.99 -20.38 -5.97
N GLY A 114 5.69 -20.95 -6.97
CA GLY A 114 5.34 -20.75 -8.36
C GLY A 114 5.75 -19.40 -8.90
N ASN A 115 5.16 -19.04 -10.04
CA ASN A 115 5.52 -17.84 -10.78
C ASN A 115 4.52 -16.70 -10.62
N SER A 116 3.38 -16.97 -10.03
CA SER A 116 2.31 -15.98 -9.92
C SER A 116 1.54 -16.18 -8.63
N LEU A 117 0.94 -15.09 -8.17
CA LEU A 117 0.10 -15.10 -6.98
C LEU A 117 -1.10 -14.19 -7.25
N ILE A 118 -2.29 -14.66 -6.87
CA ILE A 118 -3.46 -13.80 -6.89
C ILE A 118 -3.59 -13.17 -5.51
N VAL A 119 -3.55 -11.85 -5.48
CA VAL A 119 -3.67 -11.06 -4.26
C VAL A 119 -5.15 -10.75 -4.05
N LEU A 120 -5.69 -11.19 -2.92
CA LEU A 120 -7.07 -10.92 -2.54
C LEU A 120 -7.03 -9.89 -1.41
N LEU A 121 -7.36 -8.66 -1.75
CA LEU A 121 -7.35 -7.58 -0.78
C LEU A 121 -8.74 -7.45 -0.18
N LYS A 122 -8.83 -7.59 1.14
CA LYS A 122 -10.10 -7.46 1.83
C LYS A 122 -10.65 -6.06 1.58
N GLN A 123 -11.96 -5.97 1.42
CA GLN A 123 -12.66 -4.70 1.17
C GLN A 123 -12.41 -4.14 -0.23
N TYR A 124 -11.86 -4.93 -1.11
CA TYR A 124 -11.71 -4.56 -2.51
C TYR A 124 -12.18 -5.71 -3.37
N ASP A 125 -13.09 -5.43 -4.28
CA ASP A 125 -13.61 -6.44 -5.19
C ASP A 125 -12.66 -6.60 -6.36
N GLY A 126 -12.26 -7.83 -6.62
CA GLY A 126 -11.40 -8.13 -7.74
C GLY A 126 -10.15 -8.87 -7.29
N GLU A 127 -9.58 -9.56 -8.23
CA GLU A 127 -8.35 -10.30 -8.00
C GLU A 127 -7.21 -9.57 -8.69
N LEU A 128 -6.11 -9.44 -7.97
CA LEU A 128 -4.93 -8.76 -8.49
C LEU A 128 -3.85 -9.80 -8.73
N LEU A 129 -3.34 -9.84 -9.96
CA LEU A 129 -2.32 -10.81 -10.32
C LEU A 129 -0.94 -10.24 -10.12
N MET A 130 -0.10 -10.95 -9.39
CA MET A 130 1.29 -10.60 -9.22
C MET A 130 2.15 -11.70 -9.84
N ASP A 131 3.06 -11.31 -10.72
CA ASP A 131 4.04 -12.22 -11.32
C ASP A 131 5.40 -12.00 -10.68
N PHE A 132 6.11 -13.09 -10.46
CA PHE A 132 7.44 -13.02 -9.86
C PHE A 132 8.54 -12.93 -10.92
#